data_212926ef3ddd6b11b529044a9b500241
#
_entry.id   212926ef3ddd6b11b529044a9b500241
#
_cell.length_a   1.000
_cell.length_b   1.000
_cell.length_c   1.000
_cell.angle_alpha   90.00
_cell.angle_beta   90.00
_cell.angle_gamma   90.00
#
_symmetry.space_group_name_H-M   'P 1'
#
loop_
_entity.id
_entity.type
_entity.pdbx_description
1 polymer ?
#
loop_
_entity_poly.entity_id
_entity_poly.type
_entity_poly.pdbx_seq_one_letter_code
_entity_poly.pdbx_strand_id
1 'polypeptide(L)'
;MPAPIAPPTVDELELRAPRIAPPPTLESICTTEPFERAAHTYGKSFRDIWRALQRDFTHPPDVVALPRDEADVTALLDWCTDANIAAIPYGGGSSVVGGVECNVGDDYRGVVSIDLRNLDQVLEIDRTSRAARIQAGIYGPALEDELRTHDLTLRHYPQSFEFSTLGGWLATRSGGHYATLHTHIDDFVESIRATTPKGIWESRRLPGSGAGPSPDRMLLGSEGILGVITEAWMRLQDRPTFRAGATAKFDTFEAGAQAARAIAQSGLNPANCRLLD
;
A
#
# COMPACT_ATOMS: atom_id res chain seq x y z
N MET A 1 -15.35 6.30 33.59
CA MET A 1 -14.73 6.52 32.26
C MET A 1 -15.81 7.15 31.40
N PRO A 2 -15.46 8.09 30.49
CA PRO A 2 -16.43 8.59 29.52
C PRO A 2 -16.97 7.45 28.66
N ALA A 3 -18.20 7.59 28.19
CA ALA A 3 -18.78 6.59 27.28
C ALA A 3 -17.96 6.50 25.98
N PRO A 4 -17.80 5.31 25.39
CA PRO A 4 -17.15 5.15 24.10
C PRO A 4 -17.89 5.98 23.03
N ILE A 5 -17.14 6.68 22.19
CA ILE A 5 -17.71 7.37 21.04
C ILE A 5 -17.97 6.32 19.96
N ALA A 6 -19.21 6.17 19.53
CA ALA A 6 -19.57 5.26 18.44
C ALA A 6 -19.08 5.82 17.09
N PRO A 7 -18.55 4.97 16.18
CA PRO A 7 -18.27 5.37 14.81
C PRO A 7 -19.54 5.93 14.14
N PRO A 8 -19.44 6.99 13.31
CA PRO A 8 -20.59 7.53 12.61
C PRO A 8 -21.10 6.55 11.55
N THR A 9 -22.41 6.56 11.32
CA THR A 9 -23.01 5.98 10.11
C THR A 9 -22.91 6.97 8.94
N VAL A 10 -23.04 6.48 7.72
CA VAL A 10 -22.94 7.35 6.51
C VAL A 10 -23.99 8.46 6.53
N ASP A 11 -25.19 8.15 7.01
CA ASP A 11 -26.31 9.12 7.07
C ASP A 11 -26.08 10.26 8.09
N GLU A 12 -25.12 10.09 8.99
CA GLU A 12 -24.71 11.12 9.95
C GLU A 12 -23.61 12.04 9.40
N LEU A 13 -23.12 11.79 8.18
CA LEU A 13 -22.02 12.55 7.58
C LEU A 13 -22.54 13.64 6.65
N GLU A 14 -22.09 14.86 6.86
CA GLU A 14 -22.35 16.01 5.97
C GLU A 14 -21.25 16.08 4.89
N LEU A 15 -21.33 15.20 3.88
CA LEU A 15 -20.36 15.21 2.78
C LEU A 15 -20.75 16.29 1.76
N ARG A 16 -19.77 17.12 1.37
CA ARG A 16 -20.00 18.05 0.25
C ARG A 16 -20.41 17.31 -1.02
N ALA A 17 -21.23 17.92 -1.86
CA ALA A 17 -21.57 17.36 -3.17
C ALA A 17 -20.31 17.22 -4.06
N PRO A 18 -20.26 16.21 -4.95
CA PRO A 18 -19.19 16.10 -5.95
C PRO A 18 -19.15 17.36 -6.85
N ARG A 19 -17.94 17.87 -7.11
CA ARG A 19 -17.70 19.04 -7.98
C ARG A 19 -17.54 18.66 -9.45
N ILE A 20 -17.25 17.38 -9.71
CA ILE A 20 -17.00 16.81 -11.03
C ILE A 20 -17.82 15.53 -11.22
N ALA A 21 -18.05 15.17 -12.47
CA ALA A 21 -18.65 13.90 -12.87
C ALA A 21 -17.72 13.19 -13.86
N PRO A 22 -17.64 11.83 -13.82
CA PRO A 22 -16.86 11.08 -14.80
C PRO A 22 -17.47 11.21 -16.20
N PRO A 23 -16.66 11.16 -17.26
CA PRO A 23 -17.17 11.08 -18.62
C PRO A 23 -17.88 9.73 -18.84
N PRO A 24 -18.81 9.62 -19.82
CA PRO A 24 -19.59 8.40 -20.06
C PRO A 24 -18.74 7.14 -20.24
N THR A 25 -17.52 7.27 -20.77
CA THR A 25 -16.59 6.16 -20.99
C THR A 25 -16.02 5.59 -19.69
N LEU A 26 -16.04 6.33 -18.60
CA LEU A 26 -15.51 5.93 -17.28
C LEU A 26 -16.60 5.71 -16.22
N GLU A 27 -17.87 5.99 -16.53
CA GLU A 27 -18.97 5.85 -15.57
C GLU A 27 -19.04 4.43 -14.95
N SER A 28 -18.76 3.38 -15.74
CA SER A 28 -18.86 2.00 -15.28
C SER A 28 -17.82 1.61 -14.20
N ILE A 29 -16.76 2.40 -14.05
CA ILE A 29 -15.68 2.16 -13.09
C ILE A 29 -15.59 3.28 -12.04
N CYS A 30 -16.53 4.21 -12.02
CA CYS A 30 -16.55 5.35 -11.11
C CYS A 30 -17.81 5.33 -10.23
N THR A 31 -17.66 5.79 -8.99
CA THR A 31 -18.78 5.95 -8.07
C THR A 31 -18.69 7.27 -7.31
N THR A 32 -19.85 7.81 -6.97
CA THR A 32 -20.01 8.97 -6.07
C THR A 32 -20.77 8.60 -4.79
N GLU A 33 -20.90 7.29 -4.52
CA GLU A 33 -21.60 6.78 -3.33
C GLU A 33 -20.99 7.38 -2.06
N PRO A 34 -21.83 7.87 -1.13
CA PRO A 34 -21.37 8.56 0.07
C PRO A 34 -20.41 7.72 0.92
N PHE A 35 -20.67 6.42 1.06
CA PHE A 35 -19.80 5.52 1.83
C PHE A 35 -18.40 5.44 1.21
N GLU A 36 -18.31 5.20 -0.10
CA GLU A 36 -17.03 5.11 -0.80
C GLU A 36 -16.26 6.42 -0.69
N ARG A 37 -16.91 7.56 -0.88
CA ARG A 37 -16.28 8.87 -0.73
C ARG A 37 -15.79 9.15 0.69
N ALA A 38 -16.57 8.77 1.70
CA ALA A 38 -16.16 8.90 3.10
C ALA A 38 -14.95 7.99 3.41
N ALA A 39 -14.98 6.73 2.96
CA ALA A 39 -13.91 5.75 3.19
C ALA A 39 -12.57 6.17 2.57
N HIS A 40 -12.61 6.97 1.50
CA HIS A 40 -11.44 7.44 0.74
C HIS A 40 -11.02 8.89 1.09
N THR A 41 -11.57 9.49 2.14
CA THR A 41 -11.30 10.89 2.49
C THR A 41 -9.86 11.10 2.97
N TYR A 42 -9.35 10.17 3.78
CA TYR A 42 -8.01 10.20 4.38
C TYR A 42 -7.55 8.81 4.80
N GLY A 43 -6.35 8.70 5.40
CA GLY A 43 -5.75 7.45 5.84
C GLY A 43 -6.27 6.93 7.18
N LYS A 44 -5.36 6.26 7.93
CA LYS A 44 -5.68 5.60 9.21
C LYS A 44 -4.69 6.00 10.32
N SER A 45 -4.16 7.23 10.28
CA SER A 45 -3.40 7.76 11.42
C SER A 45 -4.32 7.94 12.64
N PHE A 46 -3.73 8.09 13.82
CA PHE A 46 -4.52 8.44 15.01
C PHE A 46 -5.35 9.72 14.79
N ARG A 47 -4.78 10.71 14.12
CA ARG A 47 -5.47 11.95 13.74
C ARG A 47 -6.68 11.66 12.85
N ASP A 48 -6.53 10.78 11.86
CA ASP A 48 -7.61 10.44 10.93
C ASP A 48 -8.76 9.70 11.62
N ILE A 49 -8.42 8.75 12.50
CA ILE A 49 -9.41 8.05 13.32
C ILE A 49 -10.16 9.04 14.24
N TRP A 50 -9.42 9.99 14.84
CA TRP A 50 -10.03 11.02 15.67
C TRP A 50 -11.00 11.91 14.87
N ARG A 51 -10.58 12.37 13.68
CA ARG A 51 -11.42 13.15 12.75
C ARG A 51 -12.69 12.37 12.37
N ALA A 52 -12.55 11.09 12.04
CA ALA A 52 -13.70 10.23 11.72
C ALA A 52 -14.71 10.16 12.88
N LEU A 53 -14.23 9.96 14.11
CA LEU A 53 -15.08 9.94 15.31
C LEU A 53 -15.75 11.30 15.57
N GLN A 54 -15.13 12.40 15.16
CA GLN A 54 -15.72 13.76 15.22
C GLN A 54 -16.58 14.10 14.00
N ARG A 55 -16.79 13.17 13.06
CA ARG A 55 -17.54 13.37 11.80
C ARG A 55 -16.92 14.42 10.88
N ASP A 56 -15.61 14.67 11.00
CA ASP A 56 -14.87 15.59 10.13
C ASP A 56 -14.46 14.90 8.83
N PHE A 57 -15.28 15.05 7.79
CA PHE A 57 -15.04 14.60 6.42
C PHE A 57 -15.08 15.78 5.44
N THR A 58 -14.38 16.86 5.79
CA THR A 58 -14.43 18.13 5.07
C THR A 58 -13.96 18.02 3.62
N HIS A 59 -12.98 17.15 3.33
CA HIS A 59 -12.37 17.00 2.00
C HIS A 59 -12.54 15.57 1.42
N PRO A 60 -13.78 15.07 1.22
CA PRO A 60 -13.95 13.78 0.57
C PRO A 60 -13.55 13.88 -0.92
N PRO A 61 -13.09 12.79 -1.57
CA PRO A 61 -12.90 12.79 -3.01
C PRO A 61 -14.23 13.10 -3.71
N ASP A 62 -14.18 13.70 -4.88
CA ASP A 62 -15.37 13.94 -5.68
C ASP A 62 -15.90 12.65 -6.29
N VAL A 63 -14.97 11.80 -6.75
CA VAL A 63 -15.23 10.50 -7.38
C VAL A 63 -14.24 9.47 -6.81
N VAL A 64 -14.71 8.25 -6.59
CA VAL A 64 -13.88 7.07 -6.37
C VAL A 64 -13.91 6.23 -7.63
N ALA A 65 -12.74 5.94 -8.20
CA ALA A 65 -12.60 5.12 -9.39
C ALA A 65 -12.04 3.73 -9.02
N LEU A 66 -12.61 2.69 -9.62
CA LEU A 66 -12.32 1.28 -9.39
C LEU A 66 -11.86 0.63 -10.71
N PRO A 67 -10.66 0.96 -11.21
CA PRO A 67 -10.15 0.41 -12.46
C PRO A 67 -10.07 -1.11 -12.42
N ARG A 68 -10.34 -1.76 -13.55
CA ARG A 68 -10.30 -3.22 -13.72
C ARG A 68 -8.98 -3.71 -14.28
N ASP A 69 -8.26 -2.80 -14.95
CA ASP A 69 -6.99 -3.06 -15.59
C ASP A 69 -6.16 -1.78 -15.75
N GLU A 70 -4.98 -1.90 -16.33
CA GLU A 70 -4.06 -0.79 -16.58
C GLU A 70 -4.56 0.20 -17.62
N ALA A 71 -5.40 -0.24 -18.56
CA ALA A 71 -6.00 0.65 -19.56
C ALA A 71 -7.02 1.60 -18.91
N ASP A 72 -7.81 1.09 -17.96
CA ASP A 72 -8.70 1.91 -17.14
C ASP A 72 -7.90 2.95 -16.32
N VAL A 73 -6.76 2.57 -15.74
CA VAL A 73 -5.88 3.50 -15.00
C VAL A 73 -5.34 4.59 -15.93
N THR A 74 -4.91 4.23 -17.13
CA THR A 74 -4.44 5.19 -18.13
C THR A 74 -5.53 6.18 -18.49
N ALA A 75 -6.73 5.70 -18.82
CA ALA A 75 -7.86 6.54 -19.17
C ALA A 75 -8.28 7.49 -18.03
N LEU A 76 -8.19 7.04 -16.78
CA LEU A 76 -8.43 7.88 -15.59
C LEU A 76 -7.39 8.98 -15.46
N LEU A 77 -6.09 8.67 -15.65
CA LEU A 77 -5.02 9.68 -15.59
C LEU A 77 -5.11 10.69 -16.74
N ASP A 78 -5.49 10.25 -17.95
CA ASP A 78 -5.74 11.13 -19.09
C ASP A 78 -6.89 12.09 -18.79
N TRP A 79 -8.03 11.59 -18.31
CA TRP A 79 -9.16 12.42 -17.88
C TRP A 79 -8.75 13.43 -16.79
N CYS A 80 -8.02 12.97 -15.76
CA CYS A 80 -7.57 13.84 -14.68
C CYS A 80 -6.64 14.95 -15.20
N THR A 81 -5.74 14.62 -16.13
CA THR A 81 -4.83 15.57 -16.77
C THR A 81 -5.57 16.61 -17.58
N ASP A 82 -6.46 16.17 -18.49
CA ASP A 82 -7.20 17.04 -19.40
C ASP A 82 -8.18 17.98 -18.68
N ALA A 83 -8.75 17.50 -17.57
CA ALA A 83 -9.75 18.25 -16.82
C ALA A 83 -9.18 19.01 -15.60
N ASN A 84 -7.88 19.01 -15.38
CA ASN A 84 -7.20 19.58 -14.20
C ASN A 84 -7.80 19.05 -12.89
N ILE A 85 -7.80 17.72 -12.74
CA ILE A 85 -8.31 17.00 -11.58
C ILE A 85 -7.12 16.36 -10.85
N ALA A 86 -7.10 16.40 -9.52
CA ALA A 86 -6.11 15.68 -8.74
C ALA A 86 -6.44 14.19 -8.72
N ALA A 87 -5.46 13.34 -9.08
CA ALA A 87 -5.56 11.90 -9.01
C ALA A 87 -4.78 11.38 -7.80
N ILE A 88 -5.45 10.63 -6.91
CA ILE A 88 -4.86 10.08 -5.70
C ILE A 88 -4.89 8.55 -5.78
N PRO A 89 -3.76 7.87 -5.99
CA PRO A 89 -3.70 6.42 -5.93
C PRO A 89 -4.05 5.91 -4.53
N TYR A 90 -4.87 4.87 -4.48
CA TYR A 90 -5.37 4.29 -3.25
C TYR A 90 -5.24 2.76 -3.29
N GLY A 91 -4.71 2.19 -2.22
CA GLY A 91 -4.66 0.74 -1.99
C GLY A 91 -5.60 0.36 -0.84
N GLY A 92 -5.06 -0.05 0.31
CA GLY A 92 -5.87 -0.34 1.51
C GLY A 92 -6.23 0.89 2.35
N GLY A 93 -5.80 2.09 2.00
CA GLY A 93 -6.07 3.31 2.75
C GLY A 93 -5.43 3.37 4.14
N SER A 94 -4.46 2.51 4.43
CA SER A 94 -3.81 2.40 5.74
C SER A 94 -2.69 3.44 5.98
N SER A 95 -2.52 4.41 5.08
CA SER A 95 -1.54 5.49 5.21
C SER A 95 -1.68 6.24 6.54
N VAL A 96 -0.55 6.56 7.16
CA VAL A 96 -0.49 7.33 8.43
C VAL A 96 0.20 8.68 8.26
N VAL A 97 0.68 9.00 7.05
CA VAL A 97 1.40 10.25 6.73
C VAL A 97 0.60 11.19 5.82
N GLY A 98 -0.66 10.84 5.53
CA GLY A 98 -1.54 11.66 4.69
C GLY A 98 -1.39 11.42 3.18
N GLY A 99 -0.69 10.36 2.74
CA GLY A 99 -0.47 10.07 1.32
C GLY A 99 -1.73 9.81 0.49
N VAL A 100 -2.86 9.52 1.13
CA VAL A 100 -4.16 9.32 0.50
C VAL A 100 -5.19 10.42 0.86
N GLU A 101 -4.78 11.47 1.56
CA GLU A 101 -5.68 12.56 1.94
C GLU A 101 -6.09 13.41 0.73
N CYS A 102 -7.40 13.66 0.59
CA CYS A 102 -7.96 14.38 -0.54
C CYS A 102 -7.95 15.92 -0.40
N ASN A 103 -7.24 16.45 0.56
CA ASN A 103 -7.04 17.89 0.74
C ASN A 103 -5.87 18.38 -0.14
N VAL A 104 -6.15 18.68 -1.39
CA VAL A 104 -5.15 19.06 -2.42
C VAL A 104 -5.08 20.57 -2.72
N GLY A 105 -5.79 21.39 -1.93
CA GLY A 105 -5.91 22.82 -2.20
C GLY A 105 -6.92 23.16 -3.31
N ASP A 106 -6.91 24.41 -3.74
CA ASP A 106 -7.92 24.99 -4.65
C ASP A 106 -7.48 25.01 -6.13
N ASP A 107 -6.28 24.55 -6.44
CA ASP A 107 -5.72 24.57 -7.79
C ASP A 107 -6.37 23.55 -8.75
N TYR A 108 -7.07 22.55 -8.19
CA TYR A 108 -7.74 21.49 -8.93
C TYR A 108 -9.26 21.66 -8.95
N ARG A 109 -9.89 21.31 -10.08
CA ARG A 109 -11.34 21.32 -10.22
C ARG A 109 -12.04 20.28 -9.37
N GLY A 110 -11.36 19.20 -9.04
CA GLY A 110 -11.86 18.09 -8.24
C GLY A 110 -10.77 17.09 -7.88
N VAL A 111 -11.18 16.02 -7.18
CA VAL A 111 -10.30 14.95 -6.74
C VAL A 111 -10.90 13.60 -7.09
N VAL A 112 -10.11 12.74 -7.72
CA VAL A 112 -10.43 11.33 -7.96
C VAL A 112 -9.51 10.47 -7.10
N SER A 113 -10.09 9.61 -6.25
CA SER A 113 -9.37 8.54 -5.58
C SER A 113 -9.40 7.30 -6.47
N ILE A 114 -8.24 6.78 -6.87
CA ILE A 114 -8.08 5.63 -7.76
C ILE A 114 -7.77 4.40 -6.92
N ASP A 115 -8.79 3.61 -6.59
CA ASP A 115 -8.67 2.42 -5.77
C ASP A 115 -8.38 1.19 -6.62
N LEU A 116 -7.24 0.58 -6.37
CA LEU A 116 -6.71 -0.54 -7.15
C LEU A 116 -7.22 -1.90 -6.70
N ARG A 117 -8.26 -1.99 -5.85
CA ARG A 117 -8.75 -3.26 -5.28
C ARG A 117 -9.09 -4.35 -6.29
N ASN A 118 -9.37 -4.01 -7.56
CA ASN A 118 -9.67 -4.97 -8.61
C ASN A 118 -8.41 -5.47 -9.35
N LEU A 119 -7.24 -4.86 -9.13
CA LEU A 119 -5.96 -5.34 -9.64
C LEU A 119 -5.32 -6.23 -8.56
N ASP A 120 -5.88 -7.40 -8.32
CA ASP A 120 -5.62 -8.24 -7.15
C ASP A 120 -5.07 -9.64 -7.47
N GLN A 121 -4.56 -9.85 -8.69
CA GLN A 121 -4.13 -11.16 -9.16
C GLN A 121 -2.63 -11.40 -8.98
N VAL A 122 -2.25 -12.65 -8.70
CA VAL A 122 -0.91 -13.18 -8.95
C VAL A 122 -0.86 -13.64 -10.40
N LEU A 123 -0.21 -12.86 -11.26
CA LEU A 123 -0.25 -13.06 -12.71
C LEU A 123 0.66 -14.19 -13.19
N GLU A 124 1.80 -14.37 -12.52
CA GLU A 124 2.82 -15.34 -12.91
C GLU A 124 3.67 -15.76 -11.72
N ILE A 125 4.06 -17.03 -11.65
CA ILE A 125 5.02 -17.55 -10.65
C ILE A 125 6.18 -18.22 -11.37
N ASP A 126 7.36 -17.64 -11.22
CA ASP A 126 8.64 -18.19 -11.68
C ASP A 126 9.30 -18.96 -10.54
N ARG A 127 9.10 -20.27 -10.54
CA ARG A 127 9.67 -21.16 -9.51
C ARG A 127 11.19 -21.29 -9.60
N THR A 128 11.77 -21.10 -10.79
CA THR A 128 13.21 -21.19 -11.00
C THR A 128 13.92 -20.03 -10.32
N SER A 129 13.41 -18.81 -10.51
CA SER A 129 13.96 -17.60 -9.91
C SER A 129 13.36 -17.29 -8.55
N ARG A 130 12.35 -18.05 -8.10
CA ARG A 130 11.56 -17.78 -6.88
C ARG A 130 11.04 -16.35 -6.85
N ALA A 131 10.28 -16.01 -7.87
CA ALA A 131 9.66 -14.70 -7.98
C ALA A 131 8.23 -14.82 -8.53
N ALA A 132 7.42 -13.79 -8.30
CA ALA A 132 6.08 -13.70 -8.88
C ALA A 132 5.80 -12.31 -9.40
N ARG A 133 5.05 -12.22 -10.50
CA ARG A 133 4.46 -10.99 -11.01
C ARG A 133 3.07 -10.84 -10.39
N ILE A 134 2.88 -9.77 -9.67
CA ILE A 134 1.75 -9.59 -8.78
C ILE A 134 1.15 -8.20 -9.00
N GLN A 135 -0.17 -8.12 -9.10
CA GLN A 135 -0.88 -6.85 -9.20
C GLN A 135 -0.89 -6.09 -7.87
N ALA A 136 -0.86 -4.77 -7.97
CA ALA A 136 -0.60 -3.88 -6.84
C ALA A 136 -1.76 -3.76 -5.84
N GLY A 137 -2.99 -4.07 -6.25
CA GLY A 137 -4.19 -3.98 -5.40
C GLY A 137 -4.42 -5.20 -4.52
N ILE A 138 -3.62 -6.27 -4.65
CA ILE A 138 -3.79 -7.47 -3.82
C ILE A 138 -3.48 -7.19 -2.35
N TYR A 139 -4.38 -7.62 -1.46
CA TYR A 139 -4.19 -7.51 -0.01
C TYR A 139 -3.26 -8.60 0.53
N GLY A 140 -2.58 -8.30 1.65
CA GLY A 140 -1.63 -9.22 2.26
C GLY A 140 -2.15 -10.63 2.49
N PRO A 141 -3.30 -10.85 3.14
CA PRO A 141 -3.86 -12.18 3.35
C PRO A 141 -4.11 -12.94 2.05
N ALA A 142 -4.75 -12.31 1.05
CA ALA A 142 -5.04 -12.93 -0.23
C ALA A 142 -3.75 -13.32 -0.97
N LEU A 143 -2.74 -12.44 -0.98
CA LEU A 143 -1.43 -12.73 -1.55
C LEU A 143 -0.77 -13.94 -0.90
N GLU A 144 -0.70 -13.99 0.42
CA GLU A 144 -0.05 -15.10 1.13
C GLU A 144 -0.85 -16.40 1.01
N ASP A 145 -2.18 -16.35 0.91
CA ASP A 145 -3.03 -17.51 0.66
C ASP A 145 -2.80 -18.10 -0.72
N GLU A 146 -2.70 -17.26 -1.76
CA GLU A 146 -2.36 -17.71 -3.12
C GLU A 146 -0.95 -18.32 -3.17
N LEU A 147 0.06 -17.62 -2.65
CA LEU A 147 1.45 -18.12 -2.63
C LEU A 147 1.61 -19.42 -1.83
N ARG A 148 0.78 -19.62 -0.80
CA ARG A 148 0.77 -20.85 0.01
C ARG A 148 0.44 -22.08 -0.81
N THR A 149 -0.41 -21.98 -1.82
CA THR A 149 -0.77 -23.10 -2.71
C THR A 149 0.43 -23.60 -3.52
N HIS A 150 1.48 -22.79 -3.59
CA HIS A 150 2.72 -23.04 -4.30
C HIS A 150 3.92 -23.34 -3.39
N ASP A 151 3.70 -23.49 -2.06
CA ASP A 151 4.74 -23.63 -1.03
C ASP A 151 5.69 -22.43 -0.95
N LEU A 152 5.23 -21.25 -1.39
CA LEU A 152 5.97 -20.00 -1.41
C LEU A 152 5.37 -18.98 -0.44
N THR A 153 6.12 -17.93 -0.16
CA THR A 153 5.72 -16.78 0.66
C THR A 153 6.53 -15.56 0.24
N LEU A 154 5.89 -14.38 0.22
CA LEU A 154 6.61 -13.11 0.16
C LEU A 154 7.29 -12.80 1.50
N ARG A 155 6.65 -13.21 2.60
CA ARG A 155 7.12 -13.04 3.97
C ARG A 155 7.32 -11.58 4.37
N HIS A 156 6.53 -10.69 3.79
CA HIS A 156 6.47 -9.30 4.16
C HIS A 156 5.17 -9.02 4.92
N TYR A 157 5.28 -8.77 6.22
CA TYR A 157 4.13 -8.58 7.12
C TYR A 157 4.24 -7.21 7.80
N PRO A 158 3.83 -6.12 7.16
CA PRO A 158 3.73 -4.82 7.80
C PRO A 158 2.66 -4.85 8.90
N GLN A 159 2.65 -3.86 9.78
CA GLN A 159 1.69 -3.80 10.87
C GLN A 159 0.23 -3.75 10.36
N SER A 160 0.02 -3.14 9.20
CA SER A 160 -1.28 -3.04 8.51
C SER A 160 -1.54 -4.20 7.54
N PHE A 161 -0.89 -5.35 7.67
CA PHE A 161 -0.91 -6.45 6.70
C PHE A 161 -2.30 -6.83 6.20
N GLU A 162 -3.29 -6.91 7.11
CA GLU A 162 -4.66 -7.29 6.77
C GLU A 162 -5.43 -6.20 5.99
N PHE A 163 -4.95 -4.95 6.07
CA PHE A 163 -5.64 -3.76 5.55
C PHE A 163 -4.82 -2.98 4.53
N SER A 164 -3.75 -3.56 4.02
CA SER A 164 -2.86 -2.90 3.07
C SER A 164 -2.52 -3.80 1.89
N THR A 165 -2.20 -3.17 0.77
CA THR A 165 -1.96 -3.83 -0.51
C THR A 165 -0.48 -3.80 -0.89
N LEU A 166 -0.07 -4.67 -1.81
CA LEU A 166 1.29 -4.71 -2.34
C LEU A 166 1.71 -3.33 -2.88
N GLY A 167 0.88 -2.67 -3.69
CA GLY A 167 1.19 -1.35 -4.23
C GLY A 167 1.39 -0.29 -3.15
N GLY A 168 0.59 -0.35 -2.08
CA GLY A 168 0.76 0.50 -0.90
C GLY A 168 2.10 0.26 -0.21
N TRP A 169 2.53 -1.00 -0.06
CA TRP A 169 3.83 -1.33 0.52
C TRP A 169 4.99 -0.77 -0.31
N LEU A 170 4.90 -0.89 -1.63
CA LEU A 170 5.90 -0.36 -2.55
C LEU A 170 5.94 1.17 -2.51
N ALA A 171 4.78 1.82 -2.60
CA ALA A 171 4.66 3.28 -2.58
C ALA A 171 5.18 3.91 -1.29
N THR A 172 5.09 3.21 -0.14
CA THR A 172 5.54 3.72 1.16
C THR A 172 6.90 3.18 1.61
N ARG A 173 7.52 2.26 0.88
CA ARG A 173 8.72 1.50 1.30
C ARG A 173 8.53 0.86 2.66
N SER A 174 7.41 0.16 2.84
CA SER A 174 7.02 -0.38 4.13
C SER A 174 8.04 -1.37 4.71
N GLY A 175 8.21 -1.35 6.02
CA GLY A 175 8.92 -2.37 6.78
C GLY A 175 7.97 -3.47 7.24
N GLY A 176 8.47 -4.69 7.38
CA GLY A 176 7.71 -5.84 7.86
C GLY A 176 8.18 -6.33 9.23
N HIS A 177 7.40 -7.22 9.84
CA HIS A 177 7.74 -7.82 11.14
C HIS A 177 8.91 -8.81 11.08
N TYR A 178 9.22 -9.36 9.90
CA TYR A 178 10.34 -10.25 9.67
C TYR A 178 11.53 -9.53 9.01
N ALA A 179 11.84 -8.34 9.51
CA ALA A 179 12.76 -7.37 8.90
C ALA A 179 14.22 -7.49 9.37
N THR A 180 14.63 -8.63 9.94
CA THR A 180 16.02 -8.80 10.42
C THR A 180 17.03 -8.98 9.29
N LEU A 181 16.63 -9.61 8.17
CA LEU A 181 17.47 -9.81 6.98
C LEU A 181 17.04 -8.86 5.84
N HIS A 182 15.74 -8.86 5.52
CA HIS A 182 15.15 -7.98 4.52
C HIS A 182 14.37 -6.87 5.24
N THR A 183 14.92 -5.66 5.25
CA THR A 183 14.44 -4.58 6.11
C THR A 183 13.16 -3.94 5.58
N HIS A 184 13.11 -3.67 4.28
CA HIS A 184 11.99 -3.01 3.62
C HIS A 184 11.51 -3.82 2.43
N ILE A 185 10.30 -3.51 1.96
CA ILE A 185 9.71 -4.17 0.79
C ILE A 185 10.60 -4.09 -0.46
N ASP A 186 11.39 -3.04 -0.60
CA ASP A 186 12.28 -2.83 -1.73
C ASP A 186 13.43 -3.86 -1.82
N ASP A 187 13.73 -4.59 -0.76
CA ASP A 187 14.66 -5.73 -0.79
C ASP A 187 14.10 -6.94 -1.57
N PHE A 188 12.78 -6.97 -1.76
CA PHE A 188 12.08 -8.02 -2.50
C PHE A 188 11.72 -7.65 -3.93
N VAL A 189 11.90 -6.39 -4.35
CA VAL A 189 11.52 -5.92 -5.67
C VAL A 189 12.56 -6.33 -6.72
N GLU A 190 12.09 -7.01 -7.79
CA GLU A 190 12.91 -7.30 -8.98
C GLU A 190 12.61 -6.32 -10.12
N SER A 191 11.35 -5.92 -10.29
CA SER A 191 10.94 -4.84 -11.19
C SER A 191 9.58 -4.28 -10.79
N ILE A 192 9.28 -3.07 -11.25
CA ILE A 192 8.01 -2.38 -11.01
C ILE A 192 7.43 -1.95 -12.36
N ARG A 193 6.10 -1.99 -12.45
CA ARG A 193 5.33 -1.40 -13.54
C ARG A 193 4.34 -0.41 -12.98
N ALA A 194 4.27 0.77 -13.60
CA ALA A 194 3.41 1.87 -13.18
C ALA A 194 2.83 2.62 -14.37
N THR A 195 1.62 3.11 -14.23
CA THR A 195 1.01 4.05 -15.16
C THR A 195 1.28 5.48 -14.68
N THR A 196 1.83 6.29 -15.56
CA THR A 196 2.15 7.71 -15.30
C THR A 196 1.46 8.61 -16.29
N PRO A 197 1.33 9.93 -16.04
CA PRO A 197 0.80 10.88 -17.03
C PRO A 197 1.61 10.99 -18.33
N LYS A 198 2.78 10.33 -18.41
CA LYS A 198 3.63 10.27 -19.59
C LYS A 198 3.63 8.90 -20.27
N GLY A 199 2.80 7.99 -19.81
CA GLY A 199 2.68 6.63 -20.30
C GLY A 199 3.16 5.58 -19.30
N ILE A 200 3.23 4.34 -19.75
CA ILE A 200 3.67 3.21 -18.95
C ILE A 200 5.16 3.34 -18.66
N TRP A 201 5.49 3.19 -17.38
CA TRP A 201 6.86 3.06 -16.91
C TRP A 201 7.07 1.64 -16.40
N GLU A 202 8.09 0.96 -16.90
CA GLU A 202 8.42 -0.40 -16.50
C GLU A 202 9.93 -0.58 -16.41
N SER A 203 10.39 -1.09 -15.28
CA SER A 203 11.79 -1.43 -15.12
C SER A 203 12.08 -2.85 -15.61
N ARG A 204 13.36 -3.10 -15.94
CA ARG A 204 13.79 -4.45 -16.35
C ARG A 204 13.86 -5.36 -15.13
N ARG A 205 13.33 -6.57 -15.26
CA ARG A 205 13.55 -7.64 -14.29
C ARG A 205 14.98 -8.15 -14.41
N LEU A 206 15.85 -7.64 -13.55
CA LEU A 206 17.27 -8.02 -13.48
C LEU A 206 17.63 -8.43 -12.06
N PRO A 207 18.53 -9.42 -11.87
CA PRO A 207 18.91 -9.89 -10.54
C PRO A 207 19.68 -8.88 -9.69
N GLY A 208 20.13 -7.81 -10.26
CA GLY A 208 20.84 -6.70 -9.65
C GLY A 208 21.67 -6.00 -10.71
N SER A 209 21.74 -4.68 -10.63
CA SER A 209 22.50 -3.88 -11.58
C SER A 209 23.36 -2.87 -10.85
N GLY A 210 24.65 -2.80 -11.20
CA GLY A 210 25.55 -1.73 -10.80
C GLY A 210 25.56 -0.53 -11.76
N ALA A 211 24.66 -0.51 -12.75
CA ALA A 211 24.61 0.51 -13.80
C ALA A 211 23.76 1.71 -13.34
N GLY A 212 24.40 2.70 -12.75
CA GLY A 212 23.81 3.98 -12.42
C GLY A 212 22.76 3.94 -11.28
N PRO A 213 22.01 5.03 -11.08
CA PRO A 213 20.91 5.07 -10.13
C PRO A 213 19.79 4.09 -10.54
N SER A 214 19.24 3.36 -9.57
CA SER A 214 18.09 2.48 -9.81
C SER A 214 16.82 3.30 -10.02
N PRO A 215 16.16 3.24 -11.18
CA PRO A 215 14.91 3.95 -11.39
C PRO A 215 13.77 3.42 -10.52
N ASP A 216 13.80 2.16 -10.08
CA ASP A 216 12.83 1.60 -9.15
C ASP A 216 12.80 2.37 -7.83
N ARG A 217 13.98 2.81 -7.37
CA ARG A 217 14.13 3.60 -6.15
C ARG A 217 13.46 5.00 -6.22
N MET A 218 13.07 5.46 -7.39
CA MET A 218 12.28 6.69 -7.55
C MET A 218 10.80 6.43 -7.25
N LEU A 219 10.26 5.30 -7.69
CA LEU A 219 8.86 4.93 -7.45
C LEU A 219 8.65 4.39 -6.03
N LEU A 220 9.60 3.60 -5.53
CA LEU A 220 9.59 3.09 -4.16
C LEU A 220 9.68 4.25 -3.16
N GLY A 221 8.66 4.37 -2.32
CA GLY A 221 8.56 5.45 -1.34
C GLY A 221 8.09 6.78 -1.92
N SER A 222 7.58 6.81 -3.16
CA SER A 222 7.06 8.03 -3.79
C SER A 222 5.65 8.41 -3.33
N GLU A 223 4.98 7.58 -2.55
CA GLU A 223 3.62 7.82 -2.03
C GLU A 223 2.58 8.12 -3.15
N GLY A 224 2.85 7.61 -4.38
CA GLY A 224 1.95 7.80 -5.53
C GLY A 224 2.12 9.11 -6.31
N ILE A 225 3.07 9.98 -5.93
CA ILE A 225 3.26 11.30 -6.60
C ILE A 225 3.84 11.20 -8.02
N LEU A 226 4.46 10.09 -8.38
CA LEU A 226 5.08 9.89 -9.70
C LEU A 226 4.22 9.06 -10.66
N GLY A 227 3.20 8.38 -10.15
CA GLY A 227 2.32 7.52 -10.93
C GLY A 227 1.64 6.46 -10.08
N VAL A 228 0.82 5.65 -10.72
CA VAL A 228 0.06 4.56 -10.11
C VAL A 228 0.81 3.25 -10.36
N ILE A 229 1.35 2.62 -9.31
CA ILE A 229 1.97 1.29 -9.41
C ILE A 229 0.86 0.28 -9.69
N THR A 230 0.94 -0.45 -10.80
CA THR A 230 -0.07 -1.41 -11.23
C THR A 230 0.33 -2.84 -10.98
N GLU A 231 1.62 -3.17 -11.09
CA GLU A 231 2.16 -4.49 -10.78
C GLU A 231 3.66 -4.45 -10.46
N ALA A 232 4.17 -5.52 -9.88
CA ALA A 232 5.59 -5.70 -9.64
C ALA A 232 6.00 -7.17 -9.72
N TRP A 233 7.25 -7.42 -10.10
CA TRP A 233 7.93 -8.68 -9.85
C TRP A 233 8.55 -8.67 -8.47
N MET A 234 8.12 -9.62 -7.65
CA MET A 234 8.53 -9.74 -6.25
C MET A 234 9.29 -11.03 -6.02
N ARG A 235 10.44 -10.93 -5.34
CA ARG A 235 11.23 -12.08 -4.88
C ARG A 235 10.48 -12.82 -3.78
N LEU A 236 10.37 -14.13 -3.92
CA LEU A 236 9.71 -15.01 -2.98
C LEU A 236 10.72 -15.86 -2.19
N GLN A 237 10.24 -16.47 -1.15
CA GLN A 237 10.98 -17.42 -0.32
C GLN A 237 10.20 -18.74 -0.23
N ASP A 238 10.90 -19.83 0.01
CA ASP A 238 10.27 -21.10 0.39
C ASP A 238 9.59 -20.91 1.76
N ARG A 239 8.45 -21.53 1.95
CA ARG A 239 7.78 -21.49 3.26
C ARG A 239 8.63 -22.21 4.30
N PRO A 240 8.78 -21.64 5.51
CA PRO A 240 9.53 -22.29 6.56
C PRO A 240 8.81 -23.57 7.01
N THR A 241 9.54 -24.68 7.01
CA THR A 241 9.05 -25.99 7.47
C THR A 241 9.25 -26.18 8.97
N PHE A 242 10.10 -25.38 9.59
CA PHE A 242 10.40 -25.42 11.01
C PHE A 242 10.24 -24.04 11.66
N ARG A 243 9.68 -24.02 12.85
CA ARG A 243 9.55 -22.81 13.67
C ARG A 243 9.95 -23.12 15.11
N ALA A 244 10.77 -22.25 15.69
CA ALA A 244 11.05 -22.23 17.12
C ALA A 244 10.96 -20.77 17.61
N GLY A 245 10.54 -20.60 18.84
CA GLY A 245 10.46 -19.30 19.50
C GLY A 245 10.89 -19.43 20.95
N ALA A 246 11.48 -18.37 21.48
CA ALA A 246 11.83 -18.26 22.89
C ALA A 246 11.54 -16.85 23.38
N THR A 247 11.21 -16.74 24.66
CA THR A 247 11.09 -15.47 25.38
C THR A 247 12.11 -15.45 26.50
N ALA A 248 12.90 -14.38 26.57
CA ALA A 248 13.81 -14.12 27.66
C ALA A 248 13.29 -12.92 28.48
N LYS A 249 13.40 -13.00 29.80
CA LYS A 249 13.10 -11.90 30.73
C LYS A 249 14.41 -11.34 31.27
N PHE A 250 14.45 -10.03 31.40
CA PHE A 250 15.58 -9.29 31.91
C PHE A 250 15.14 -8.41 33.08
N ASP A 251 16.01 -8.17 34.03
CA ASP A 251 15.71 -7.32 35.20
C ASP A 251 15.62 -5.84 34.84
N THR A 252 16.23 -5.44 33.72
CA THR A 252 16.20 -4.07 33.23
C THR A 252 16.01 -4.03 31.71
N PHE A 253 15.41 -2.98 31.20
CA PHE A 253 15.28 -2.74 29.76
C PHE A 253 16.65 -2.67 29.08
N GLU A 254 17.65 -2.08 29.73
CA GLU A 254 19.03 -1.96 29.28
C GLU A 254 19.67 -3.34 29.00
N ALA A 255 19.50 -4.29 29.92
CA ALA A 255 20.01 -5.65 29.75
C ALA A 255 19.34 -6.35 28.55
N GLY A 256 18.03 -6.15 28.37
CA GLY A 256 17.29 -6.62 27.19
C GLY A 256 17.80 -5.99 25.90
N ALA A 257 18.08 -4.69 25.89
CA ALA A 257 18.63 -3.98 24.74
C ALA A 257 20.03 -4.50 24.35
N GLN A 258 20.90 -4.79 25.35
CA GLN A 258 22.22 -5.40 25.10
C GLN A 258 22.10 -6.78 24.49
N ALA A 259 21.16 -7.61 24.95
CA ALA A 259 20.91 -8.93 24.41
C ALA A 259 20.37 -8.84 22.95
N ALA A 260 19.42 -7.95 22.67
CA ALA A 260 18.91 -7.71 21.32
C ALA A 260 20.03 -7.24 20.37
N ARG A 261 20.91 -6.35 20.83
CA ARG A 261 22.10 -5.93 20.08
C ARG A 261 23.02 -7.10 19.75
N ALA A 262 23.31 -7.95 20.72
CA ALA A 262 24.18 -9.12 20.52
C ALA A 262 23.59 -10.06 19.47
N ILE A 263 22.27 -10.29 19.50
CA ILE A 263 21.55 -11.10 18.49
C ILE A 263 21.65 -10.44 17.11
N ALA A 264 21.38 -9.14 17.02
CA ALA A 264 21.44 -8.40 15.74
C ALA A 264 22.84 -8.43 15.10
N GLN A 265 23.89 -8.42 15.93
CA GLN A 265 25.30 -8.44 15.49
C GLN A 265 25.86 -9.86 15.29
N SER A 266 25.12 -10.90 15.68
CA SER A 266 25.59 -12.29 15.61
C SER A 266 25.60 -12.90 14.19
N GLY A 267 24.86 -12.31 13.24
CA GLY A 267 24.64 -12.90 11.91
C GLY A 267 23.62 -14.06 11.91
N LEU A 268 22.98 -14.39 13.03
CA LEU A 268 21.97 -15.46 13.10
C LEU A 268 20.65 -15.12 12.38
N ASN A 269 20.37 -13.84 12.21
CA ASN A 269 19.17 -13.31 11.50
C ASN A 269 17.88 -14.05 11.89
N PRO A 270 17.46 -14.04 13.17
CA PRO A 270 16.20 -14.67 13.57
C PRO A 270 15.05 -14.02 12.76
N ALA A 271 14.03 -14.80 12.44
CA ALA A 271 12.89 -14.29 11.64
C ALA A 271 12.24 -13.06 12.29
N ASN A 272 12.20 -13.01 13.63
CA ASN A 272 11.69 -11.87 14.39
C ASN A 272 12.48 -11.76 15.70
N CYS A 273 12.82 -10.54 16.08
CA CYS A 273 13.43 -10.25 17.37
C CYS A 273 12.84 -8.93 17.91
N ARG A 274 12.18 -8.97 19.04
CA ARG A 274 11.54 -7.81 19.67
C ARG A 274 11.95 -7.64 21.11
N LEU A 275 12.20 -6.42 21.51
CA LEU A 275 12.32 -6.01 22.89
C LEU A 275 11.02 -5.27 23.27
N LEU A 276 10.45 -5.67 24.39
CA LEU A 276 9.24 -5.06 24.97
C LEU A 276 9.55 -4.64 26.41
N ASP A 277 8.92 -3.58 26.86
CA ASP A 277 8.92 -3.08 28.24
C ASP A 277 7.73 -3.64 29.06
#